data_3fa84b2ecb6103748b8981f4521f7fe5
#
_entry.id   3fa84b2ecb6103748b8981f4521f7fe5
#
_cell.length_a   1.000
_cell.length_b   1.000
_cell.length_c   1.000
_cell.angle_alpha   90.00
_cell.angle_beta   90.00
_cell.angle_gamma   90.00
#
_symmetry.space_group_name_H-M   'P 1'
#
loop_
_entity.id
_entity.type
_entity.pdbx_description
1 polymer ?
#
loop_
_entity_poly.entity_id
_entity_poly.type
_entity_poly.pdbx_seq_one_letter_code
_entity_poly.pdbx_strand_id
1 'polypeptide(L)'
;MKLKALLAAALLPFAAQAADIELLNVSYDPTRELYAEFNPLFAAHWKAKTGDTVTIQQSHGGAGKQARAVVDGLAADVVTLALAYDIDAISELTGKLPANWQSRLPNNSAPYTSTIVFLVRKGNPKGIKDWNDLAKSGVSVITPNPKTSGGARWNYLAAYGYALKQHNGDDAKARSFVGKIYKNVPVLDTGARGSTTTFVQRGIGDVLISWENEAFLAVNELGPDQFEIVVPSLSILAEPPVTVVDGNAKRKNAI
;
A
#
# COMPACT_ATOMS: atom_id res chain seq x y z
N MET A 1 -72.77 5.17 35.39
CA MET A 1 -71.95 4.25 34.56
C MET A 1 -70.87 5.04 33.97
N LYS A 2 -69.59 4.87 34.43
CA LYS A 2 -68.39 5.57 33.90
C LYS A 2 -67.70 4.61 32.98
N LEU A 3 -67.66 4.92 31.68
CA LEU A 3 -66.98 4.19 30.63
C LEU A 3 -65.46 4.53 30.67
N LYS A 4 -64.65 3.57 31.09
CA LYS A 4 -63.20 3.70 31.05
C LYS A 4 -62.76 3.31 29.65
N ALA A 5 -62.34 4.28 28.83
CA ALA A 5 -61.66 4.02 27.57
C ALA A 5 -60.21 3.57 27.83
N LEU A 6 -59.82 2.34 27.47
CA LEU A 6 -58.48 1.81 27.47
C LEU A 6 -57.81 2.29 26.16
N LEU A 7 -56.84 3.19 26.30
CA LEU A 7 -55.97 3.59 25.18
C LEU A 7 -54.88 2.52 25.06
N ALA A 8 -55.03 1.59 24.10
CA ALA A 8 -53.96 0.66 23.73
C ALA A 8 -52.93 1.40 22.84
N ALA A 9 -51.80 1.79 23.41
CA ALA A 9 -50.68 2.30 22.67
C ALA A 9 -50.04 1.15 21.85
N ALA A 10 -50.29 1.11 20.55
CA ALA A 10 -49.64 0.20 19.62
C ALA A 10 -48.15 0.59 19.52
N LEU A 11 -47.27 -0.14 20.17
CA LEU A 11 -45.82 -0.12 19.92
C LEU A 11 -45.60 -0.73 18.54
N LEU A 12 -45.56 0.08 17.53
CA LEU A 12 -45.03 -0.33 16.19
C LEU A 12 -43.55 -0.61 16.36
N PRO A 13 -43.07 -1.81 16.04
CA PRO A 13 -41.64 -2.05 15.98
C PRO A 13 -41.08 -1.16 14.86
N PHE A 14 -40.17 -0.24 15.19
CA PHE A 14 -39.33 0.40 14.22
C PHE A 14 -38.45 -0.72 13.65
N ALA A 15 -38.81 -1.27 12.51
CA ALA A 15 -37.92 -2.08 11.71
C ALA A 15 -36.76 -1.15 11.29
N ALA A 16 -35.61 -1.32 11.87
CA ALA A 16 -34.40 -0.67 11.38
C ALA A 16 -34.24 -1.08 9.90
N GLN A 17 -34.42 -0.11 9.02
CA GLN A 17 -34.27 -0.35 7.59
C GLN A 17 -32.78 -0.56 7.32
N ALA A 18 -32.42 -1.71 6.74
CA ALA A 18 -31.05 -1.99 6.33
C ALA A 18 -30.54 -0.90 5.37
N ALA A 19 -29.38 -0.37 5.65
CA ALA A 19 -28.76 0.66 4.83
C ALA A 19 -27.89 0.05 3.72
N ASP A 20 -27.83 0.74 2.58
CA ASP A 20 -26.84 0.47 1.55
C ASP A 20 -25.70 1.49 1.72
N ILE A 21 -24.51 1.00 2.07
CA ILE A 21 -23.33 1.81 2.37
C ILE A 21 -22.31 1.60 1.27
N GLU A 22 -21.86 2.69 0.64
CA GLU A 22 -20.76 2.66 -0.33
C GLU A 22 -19.52 3.32 0.28
N LEU A 23 -18.41 2.56 0.35
CA LEU A 23 -17.12 3.02 0.83
C LEU A 23 -16.09 3.06 -0.31
N LEU A 24 -15.20 4.05 -0.29
CA LEU A 24 -14.04 4.12 -1.15
C LEU A 24 -12.76 3.88 -0.34
N ASN A 25 -12.07 2.77 -0.62
CA ASN A 25 -10.72 2.53 -0.12
C ASN A 25 -9.69 2.95 -1.17
N VAL A 26 -8.86 3.93 -0.82
CA VAL A 26 -7.76 4.41 -1.65
C VAL A 26 -6.48 3.77 -1.15
N SER A 27 -5.87 2.88 -1.95
CA SER A 27 -4.76 2.06 -1.50
C SER A 27 -3.56 2.06 -2.45
N TYR A 28 -2.40 1.63 -1.96
CA TYR A 28 -1.21 1.49 -2.78
C TYR A 28 -1.19 0.14 -3.52
N ASP A 29 -0.41 0.08 -4.61
CA ASP A 29 -0.47 -1.01 -5.61
C ASP A 29 -0.41 -2.45 -5.06
N PRO A 30 0.48 -2.80 -4.10
CA PRO A 30 0.62 -4.19 -3.65
C PRO A 30 -0.56 -4.79 -2.90
N THR A 31 -1.58 -3.99 -2.58
CA THR A 31 -2.77 -4.46 -1.85
C THR A 31 -3.93 -4.91 -2.74
N ARG A 32 -3.75 -4.96 -4.06
CA ARG A 32 -4.83 -5.30 -5.01
C ARG A 32 -5.46 -6.65 -4.71
N GLU A 33 -4.66 -7.67 -4.63
CA GLU A 33 -5.08 -9.04 -4.39
C GLU A 33 -5.67 -9.18 -2.98
N LEU A 34 -5.01 -8.60 -1.96
CA LEU A 34 -5.50 -8.58 -0.59
C LEU A 34 -6.94 -8.04 -0.51
N TYR A 35 -7.22 -6.91 -1.14
CA TYR A 35 -8.56 -6.32 -1.06
C TYR A 35 -9.57 -6.99 -1.98
N ALA A 36 -9.14 -7.64 -3.07
CA ALA A 36 -10.03 -8.48 -3.88
C ALA A 36 -10.60 -9.64 -3.06
N GLU A 37 -9.81 -10.21 -2.16
CA GLU A 37 -10.23 -11.29 -1.26
C GLU A 37 -10.92 -10.77 0.01
N PHE A 38 -10.38 -9.72 0.63
CA PHE A 38 -10.87 -9.19 1.92
C PHE A 38 -12.25 -8.54 1.80
N ASN A 39 -12.49 -7.72 0.76
CA ASN A 39 -13.72 -6.91 0.68
C ASN A 39 -15.01 -7.75 0.65
N PRO A 40 -15.11 -8.86 -0.09
CA PRO A 40 -16.29 -9.72 -0.04
C PRO A 40 -16.53 -10.34 1.34
N LEU A 41 -15.45 -10.73 2.03
CA LEU A 41 -15.51 -11.31 3.37
C LEU A 41 -15.99 -10.27 4.39
N PHE A 42 -15.47 -9.05 4.32
CA PHE A 42 -15.91 -7.95 5.16
C PHE A 42 -17.38 -7.59 4.92
N ALA A 43 -17.79 -7.48 3.66
CA ALA A 43 -19.18 -7.17 3.30
C ALA A 43 -20.16 -8.22 3.83
N ALA A 44 -19.82 -9.51 3.68
CA ALA A 44 -20.63 -10.61 4.22
C ALA A 44 -20.69 -10.58 5.76
N HIS A 45 -19.55 -10.35 6.42
CA HIS A 45 -19.48 -10.21 7.89
C HIS A 45 -20.34 -9.05 8.39
N TRP A 46 -20.23 -7.88 7.75
CA TRP A 46 -20.98 -6.68 8.14
C TRP A 46 -22.48 -6.88 7.98
N LYS A 47 -22.89 -7.46 6.85
CA LYS A 47 -24.29 -7.80 6.60
C LYS A 47 -24.87 -8.76 7.64
N ALA A 48 -24.11 -9.78 8.00
CA ALA A 48 -24.53 -10.74 9.03
C ALA A 48 -24.64 -10.07 10.42
N LYS A 49 -23.80 -9.09 10.71
CA LYS A 49 -23.75 -8.40 12.01
C LYS A 49 -24.82 -7.31 12.15
N THR A 50 -25.10 -6.55 11.09
CA THR A 50 -25.93 -5.33 11.16
C THR A 50 -27.19 -5.39 10.31
N GLY A 51 -27.23 -6.25 9.30
CA GLY A 51 -28.26 -6.27 8.26
C GLY A 51 -27.93 -5.35 7.07
N ASP A 52 -26.99 -4.42 7.20
CA ASP A 52 -26.63 -3.45 6.17
C ASP A 52 -25.82 -4.08 5.04
N THR A 53 -26.02 -3.58 3.83
CA THR A 53 -25.18 -3.95 2.67
C THR A 53 -24.05 -2.94 2.52
N VAL A 54 -22.80 -3.43 2.42
CA VAL A 54 -21.62 -2.59 2.17
C VAL A 54 -21.02 -2.93 0.83
N THR A 55 -20.84 -1.92 -0.02
CA THR A 55 -20.08 -2.02 -1.26
C THR A 55 -18.77 -1.24 -1.11
N ILE A 56 -17.63 -1.88 -1.40
CA ILE A 56 -16.31 -1.25 -1.26
C ILE A 56 -15.71 -1.03 -2.64
N GLN A 57 -15.65 0.23 -3.05
CA GLN A 57 -14.93 0.66 -4.24
C GLN A 57 -13.44 0.73 -3.93
N GLN A 58 -12.59 0.41 -4.92
CA GLN A 58 -11.15 0.40 -4.78
C GLN A 58 -10.47 1.34 -5.77
N SER A 59 -9.53 2.14 -5.27
CA SER A 59 -8.59 2.88 -6.09
C SER A 59 -7.17 2.42 -5.74
N HIS A 60 -6.43 1.88 -6.70
CA HIS A 60 -5.06 1.41 -6.51
C HIS A 60 -4.07 2.22 -7.33
N GLY A 61 -2.89 2.49 -6.77
CA GLY A 61 -1.82 3.22 -7.45
C GLY A 61 -0.59 3.42 -6.58
N GLY A 62 0.36 4.22 -7.03
CA GLY A 62 1.49 4.60 -6.18
C GLY A 62 1.03 5.40 -4.96
N ALA A 63 1.52 5.06 -3.75
CA ALA A 63 1.03 5.63 -2.49
C ALA A 63 1.06 7.17 -2.46
N GLY A 64 2.15 7.80 -2.90
CA GLY A 64 2.24 9.25 -2.96
C GLY A 64 1.27 9.88 -3.96
N LYS A 65 0.98 9.19 -5.09
CA LYS A 65 -0.05 9.63 -6.05
C LYS A 65 -1.45 9.52 -5.44
N GLN A 66 -1.72 8.44 -4.71
CA GLN A 66 -3.00 8.22 -4.04
C GLN A 66 -3.22 9.24 -2.90
N ALA A 67 -2.20 9.49 -2.08
CA ALA A 67 -2.25 10.52 -1.04
C ALA A 67 -2.57 11.89 -1.66
N ARG A 68 -1.90 12.25 -2.76
CA ARG A 68 -2.15 13.50 -3.46
C ARG A 68 -3.58 13.60 -3.99
N ALA A 69 -4.12 12.53 -4.57
CA ALA A 69 -5.50 12.52 -5.04
C ALA A 69 -6.51 12.79 -3.90
N VAL A 70 -6.27 12.25 -2.70
CA VAL A 70 -7.10 12.51 -1.52
C VAL A 70 -6.97 13.96 -1.04
N VAL A 71 -5.76 14.51 -1.03
CA VAL A 71 -5.50 15.93 -0.73
C VAL A 71 -6.22 16.83 -1.72
N ASP A 72 -6.19 16.49 -3.01
CA ASP A 72 -6.84 17.25 -4.09
C ASP A 72 -8.37 17.04 -4.18
N GLY A 73 -8.95 16.25 -3.26
CA GLY A 73 -10.41 16.16 -3.08
C GLY A 73 -11.05 14.80 -3.35
N LEU A 74 -10.28 13.75 -3.71
CA LEU A 74 -10.84 12.40 -3.83
C LEU A 74 -11.42 11.98 -2.47
N ALA A 75 -12.71 11.66 -2.45
CA ALA A 75 -13.46 11.39 -1.22
C ALA A 75 -13.24 9.95 -0.70
N ALA A 76 -11.99 9.62 -0.37
CA ALA A 76 -11.64 8.35 0.26
C ALA A 76 -12.27 8.23 1.66
N ASP A 77 -12.89 7.10 1.97
CA ASP A 77 -13.37 6.78 3.32
C ASP A 77 -12.30 6.05 4.12
N VAL A 78 -11.51 5.22 3.45
CA VAL A 78 -10.35 4.50 4.01
C VAL A 78 -9.14 4.76 3.13
N VAL A 79 -7.99 4.93 3.75
CA VAL A 79 -6.70 4.98 3.05
C VAL A 79 -5.79 3.87 3.57
N THR A 80 -5.18 3.12 2.66
CA THR A 80 -4.16 2.11 2.94
C THR A 80 -2.93 2.45 2.13
N LEU A 81 -1.95 3.09 2.75
CA LEU A 81 -0.80 3.62 2.02
C LEU A 81 0.51 2.97 2.47
N ALA A 82 1.55 3.13 1.68
CA ALA A 82 2.82 2.45 1.93
C ALA A 82 3.60 3.02 3.13
N LEU A 83 3.40 4.30 3.46
CA LEU A 83 4.11 4.98 4.55
C LEU A 83 3.14 5.85 5.37
N ALA A 84 3.38 5.95 6.66
CA ALA A 84 2.68 6.88 7.54
C ALA A 84 2.79 8.33 7.03
N TYR A 85 3.94 8.73 6.53
CA TYR A 85 4.18 10.05 5.92
C TYR A 85 3.14 10.47 4.87
N ASP A 86 2.65 9.54 4.05
CA ASP A 86 1.63 9.83 3.05
C ASP A 86 0.27 10.11 3.69
N ILE A 87 -0.05 9.45 4.82
CA ILE A 87 -1.27 9.70 5.59
C ILE A 87 -1.14 10.97 6.43
N ASP A 88 0.04 11.25 7.00
CA ASP A 88 0.34 12.50 7.70
C ASP A 88 0.08 13.70 6.78
N ALA A 89 0.52 13.63 5.53
CA ALA A 89 0.25 14.68 4.54
C ALA A 89 -1.25 14.88 4.29
N ILE A 90 -2.06 13.83 4.26
CA ILE A 90 -3.52 13.93 4.17
C ILE A 90 -4.08 14.61 5.41
N SER A 91 -3.63 14.21 6.61
CA SER A 91 -4.05 14.81 7.89
C SER A 91 -3.75 16.30 7.93
N GLU A 92 -2.51 16.67 7.68
CA GLU A 92 -2.01 18.05 7.75
C GLU A 92 -2.67 18.98 6.73
N LEU A 93 -2.81 18.52 5.48
CA LEU A 93 -3.29 19.38 4.39
C LEU A 93 -4.81 19.44 4.29
N THR A 94 -5.53 18.48 4.83
CA THR A 94 -7.00 18.41 4.70
C THR A 94 -7.77 18.59 6.01
N GLY A 95 -7.14 18.33 7.16
CA GLY A 95 -7.81 18.29 8.46
C GLY A 95 -8.91 17.20 8.57
N LYS A 96 -8.99 16.25 7.61
CA LYS A 96 -10.06 15.24 7.57
C LYS A 96 -9.83 14.03 8.48
N LEU A 97 -8.64 13.91 9.06
CA LEU A 97 -8.30 12.93 10.08
C LEU A 97 -7.38 13.55 11.13
N PRO A 98 -7.43 13.08 12.39
CA PRO A 98 -6.65 13.67 13.48
C PRO A 98 -5.16 13.36 13.33
N ALA A 99 -4.29 14.22 13.88
CA ALA A 99 -2.84 14.03 13.83
C ALA A 99 -2.37 12.73 14.53
N ASN A 100 -3.14 12.24 15.51
CA ASN A 100 -2.85 10.98 16.21
C ASN A 100 -3.51 9.75 15.56
N TRP A 101 -3.89 9.81 14.30
CA TRP A 101 -4.56 8.73 13.57
C TRP A 101 -3.87 7.38 13.71
N GLN A 102 -2.54 7.38 13.77
CA GLN A 102 -1.72 6.16 13.82
C GLN A 102 -1.92 5.35 15.11
N SER A 103 -2.29 5.99 16.21
CA SER A 103 -2.55 5.32 17.49
C SER A 103 -3.95 4.70 17.60
N ARG A 104 -4.79 4.81 16.58
CA ARG A 104 -6.20 4.37 16.61
C ARG A 104 -6.36 2.85 16.50
N LEU A 105 -5.43 2.18 15.86
CA LEU A 105 -5.43 0.73 15.67
C LEU A 105 -4.13 0.13 16.21
N PRO A 106 -4.13 -1.16 16.55
CA PRO A 106 -2.92 -1.86 17.00
C PRO A 106 -1.74 -1.72 16.01
N ASN A 107 -0.52 -1.90 16.52
CA ASN A 107 0.72 -1.87 15.74
C ASN A 107 0.88 -0.59 14.92
N ASN A 108 0.57 0.58 15.51
CA ASN A 108 0.60 1.86 14.81
C ASN A 108 -0.25 1.88 13.52
N SER A 109 -1.42 1.24 13.59
CA SER A 109 -2.34 1.10 12.45
C SER A 109 -1.77 0.31 11.26
N ALA A 110 -0.73 -0.51 11.47
CA ALA A 110 -0.15 -1.38 10.45
C ALA A 110 -0.70 -2.82 10.60
N PRO A 111 -1.60 -3.26 9.71
CA PRO A 111 -2.22 -4.59 9.80
C PRO A 111 -1.28 -5.73 9.38
N TYR A 112 -0.20 -5.42 8.69
CA TYR A 112 0.82 -6.37 8.23
C TYR A 112 2.17 -5.67 8.05
N THR A 113 3.20 -6.48 7.87
CA THR A 113 4.56 -6.03 7.55
C THR A 113 5.01 -6.57 6.20
N SER A 114 5.99 -5.95 5.58
CA SER A 114 6.65 -6.41 4.37
C SER A 114 8.12 -5.97 4.37
N THR A 115 8.86 -6.41 3.37
CA THR A 115 10.26 -6.03 3.17
C THR A 115 10.56 -5.82 1.70
N ILE A 116 11.78 -5.38 1.39
CA ILE A 116 12.28 -5.20 0.03
C ILE A 116 13.22 -6.33 -0.32
N VAL A 117 12.98 -6.92 -1.48
CA VAL A 117 13.79 -7.99 -2.08
C VAL A 117 14.13 -7.63 -3.52
N PHE A 118 14.96 -8.46 -4.17
CA PHE A 118 15.24 -8.36 -5.59
C PHE A 118 14.54 -9.50 -6.33
N LEU A 119 13.98 -9.18 -7.49
CA LEU A 119 13.51 -10.18 -8.44
C LEU A 119 14.47 -10.16 -9.63
N VAL A 120 15.03 -11.31 -9.98
CA VAL A 120 15.98 -11.47 -11.09
C VAL A 120 15.44 -12.47 -12.11
N ARG A 121 16.01 -12.46 -13.32
CA ARG A 121 15.71 -13.44 -14.34
C ARG A 121 16.17 -14.84 -13.90
N LYS A 122 15.50 -15.89 -14.37
CA LYS A 122 15.86 -17.29 -14.09
C LYS A 122 17.34 -17.56 -14.34
N GLY A 123 17.96 -18.25 -13.39
CA GLY A 123 19.40 -18.53 -13.43
C GLY A 123 20.29 -17.33 -13.10
N ASN A 124 19.70 -16.19 -12.74
CA ASN A 124 20.42 -14.98 -12.31
C ASN A 124 21.63 -14.62 -13.19
N PRO A 125 21.45 -14.35 -14.49
CA PRO A 125 22.56 -14.22 -15.46
C PRO A 125 23.53 -13.07 -15.17
N LYS A 126 23.10 -12.08 -14.36
CA LYS A 126 23.98 -10.97 -13.90
C LYS A 126 24.66 -11.24 -12.56
N GLY A 127 24.39 -12.38 -11.94
CA GLY A 127 24.99 -12.76 -10.66
C GLY A 127 24.66 -11.80 -9.51
N ILE A 128 23.44 -11.24 -9.49
CA ILE A 128 22.97 -10.30 -8.48
C ILE A 128 22.82 -11.04 -7.16
N LYS A 129 23.50 -10.57 -6.12
CA LYS A 129 23.44 -11.16 -4.77
C LYS A 129 23.09 -10.12 -3.71
N ASP A 130 23.50 -8.87 -3.91
CA ASP A 130 23.32 -7.81 -2.92
C ASP A 130 23.29 -6.43 -3.60
N TRP A 131 23.03 -5.40 -2.81
CA TRP A 131 22.90 -4.00 -3.24
C TRP A 131 24.09 -3.49 -4.07
N ASN A 132 25.31 -3.92 -3.74
CA ASN A 132 26.51 -3.53 -4.48
C ASN A 132 26.46 -3.94 -5.96
N ASP A 133 25.80 -5.04 -6.27
CA ASP A 133 25.66 -5.54 -7.63
C ASP A 133 24.79 -4.62 -8.48
N LEU A 134 23.81 -3.96 -7.87
CA LEU A 134 22.90 -3.02 -8.54
C LEU A 134 23.60 -1.73 -8.97
N ALA A 135 24.70 -1.39 -8.33
CA ALA A 135 25.52 -0.20 -8.65
C ALA A 135 26.58 -0.46 -9.75
N LYS A 136 26.75 -1.72 -10.21
CA LYS A 136 27.70 -2.09 -11.26
C LYS A 136 27.25 -1.56 -12.62
N SER A 137 28.22 -1.16 -13.44
CA SER A 137 27.95 -0.83 -14.84
C SER A 137 27.43 -2.04 -15.61
N GLY A 138 26.45 -1.82 -16.50
CA GLY A 138 25.85 -2.88 -17.32
C GLY A 138 24.78 -3.73 -16.60
N VAL A 139 24.37 -3.34 -15.38
CA VAL A 139 23.19 -3.87 -14.70
C VAL A 139 22.04 -2.89 -14.90
N SER A 140 20.93 -3.35 -15.47
CA SER A 140 19.72 -2.55 -15.64
C SER A 140 18.75 -2.80 -14.51
N VAL A 141 18.47 -1.77 -13.70
CA VAL A 141 17.66 -1.83 -12.49
C VAL A 141 16.27 -1.26 -12.74
N ILE A 142 15.24 -1.97 -12.34
CA ILE A 142 13.86 -1.48 -12.36
C ILE A 142 13.43 -1.15 -10.93
N THR A 143 12.92 0.05 -10.75
CA THR A 143 12.31 0.55 -9.52
C THR A 143 11.33 1.67 -9.86
N PRO A 144 10.22 1.83 -9.13
CA PRO A 144 9.30 2.92 -9.42
C PRO A 144 9.84 4.30 -8.99
N ASN A 145 9.11 5.34 -9.34
CA ASN A 145 9.48 6.72 -9.04
C ASN A 145 9.19 7.07 -7.56
N PRO A 146 10.17 7.49 -6.75
CA PRO A 146 9.97 7.83 -5.35
C PRO A 146 9.08 9.08 -5.13
N LYS A 147 8.86 9.90 -6.15
CA LYS A 147 7.91 11.03 -6.09
C LYS A 147 6.45 10.59 -6.07
N THR A 148 6.14 9.41 -6.61
CA THR A 148 4.75 8.92 -6.76
C THR A 148 4.50 7.61 -6.04
N SER A 149 5.52 6.79 -5.83
CA SER A 149 5.45 5.46 -5.25
C SER A 149 6.04 5.40 -3.85
N GLY A 150 5.24 4.94 -2.88
CA GLY A 150 5.74 4.63 -1.54
C GLY A 150 6.70 3.45 -1.54
N GLY A 151 6.47 2.43 -2.39
CA GLY A 151 7.41 1.32 -2.57
C GLY A 151 8.80 1.80 -3.01
N ALA A 152 8.86 2.77 -3.93
CA ALA A 152 10.12 3.35 -4.34
C ALA A 152 10.87 4.07 -3.20
N ARG A 153 10.12 4.67 -2.27
CA ARG A 153 10.73 5.29 -1.07
C ARG A 153 11.32 4.22 -0.15
N TRP A 154 10.63 3.10 0.04
CA TRP A 154 11.18 1.96 0.77
C TRP A 154 12.40 1.35 0.08
N ASN A 155 12.37 1.21 -1.27
CA ASN A 155 13.53 0.77 -2.06
C ASN A 155 14.75 1.69 -1.86
N TYR A 156 14.51 3.01 -1.91
CA TYR A 156 15.54 4.01 -1.66
C TYR A 156 16.11 3.90 -0.25
N LEU A 157 15.24 3.82 0.77
CA LEU A 157 15.65 3.77 2.17
C LEU A 157 16.40 2.47 2.49
N ALA A 158 16.01 1.34 1.91
CA ALA A 158 16.73 0.07 2.08
C ALA A 158 18.14 0.15 1.49
N ALA A 159 18.28 0.65 0.25
CA ALA A 159 19.58 0.87 -0.38
C ALA A 159 20.46 1.87 0.39
N TYR A 160 19.84 2.94 0.87
CA TYR A 160 20.52 3.98 1.66
C TYR A 160 20.98 3.44 3.02
N GLY A 161 20.13 2.69 3.73
CA GLY A 161 20.47 2.05 5.00
C GLY A 161 21.60 1.04 4.87
N TYR A 162 21.58 0.24 3.78
CA TYR A 162 22.69 -0.64 3.46
C TYR A 162 23.99 0.16 3.29
N ALA A 163 23.98 1.22 2.49
CA ALA A 163 25.16 2.02 2.24
C ALA A 163 25.68 2.75 3.49
N LEU A 164 24.79 3.26 4.35
CA LEU A 164 25.18 3.83 5.65
C LEU A 164 25.93 2.81 6.50
N LYS A 165 25.45 1.56 6.56
CA LYS A 165 26.12 0.49 7.30
C LYS A 165 27.51 0.18 6.69
N GLN A 166 27.63 0.12 5.36
CA GLN A 166 28.90 -0.14 4.68
C GLN A 166 29.92 0.99 4.84
N HIS A 167 29.46 2.21 5.05
CA HIS A 167 30.32 3.40 5.15
C HIS A 167 30.32 4.04 6.54
N ASN A 168 30.05 3.28 7.60
CA ASN A 168 30.11 3.74 9.00
C ASN A 168 29.29 5.02 9.26
N GLY A 169 28.12 5.15 8.64
CA GLY A 169 27.20 6.29 8.82
C GLY A 169 27.51 7.50 7.93
N ASP A 170 28.42 7.41 6.96
CA ASP A 170 28.75 8.50 6.04
C ASP A 170 27.59 8.77 5.06
N ASP A 171 26.83 9.83 5.31
CA ASP A 171 25.68 10.25 4.52
C ASP A 171 26.05 10.55 3.05
N ALA A 172 27.17 11.23 2.82
CA ALA A 172 27.57 11.62 1.48
C ALA A 172 27.89 10.38 0.61
N LYS A 173 28.57 9.39 1.20
CA LYS A 173 28.85 8.12 0.52
C LYS A 173 27.57 7.31 0.29
N ALA A 174 26.66 7.29 1.26
CA ALA A 174 25.39 6.60 1.11
C ALA A 174 24.53 7.19 -0.01
N ARG A 175 24.40 8.51 -0.09
CA ARG A 175 23.72 9.21 -1.20
C ARG A 175 24.39 8.94 -2.53
N SER A 176 25.74 8.98 -2.58
CA SER A 176 26.50 8.67 -3.80
C SER A 176 26.23 7.24 -4.27
N PHE A 177 26.19 6.28 -3.35
CA PHE A 177 25.88 4.88 -3.65
C PHE A 177 24.49 4.72 -4.26
N VAL A 178 23.46 5.26 -3.62
CA VAL A 178 22.09 5.23 -4.14
C VAL A 178 22.03 5.91 -5.52
N GLY A 179 22.72 7.04 -5.68
CA GLY A 179 22.84 7.70 -6.98
C GLY A 179 23.42 6.81 -8.08
N LYS A 180 24.37 5.92 -7.76
CA LYS A 180 24.90 4.94 -8.73
C LYS A 180 23.83 3.92 -9.14
N ILE A 181 23.03 3.42 -8.21
CA ILE A 181 21.90 2.52 -8.52
C ILE A 181 20.91 3.22 -9.45
N TYR A 182 20.51 4.46 -9.14
CA TYR A 182 19.54 5.21 -9.95
C TYR A 182 20.06 5.58 -11.35
N LYS A 183 21.37 5.68 -11.56
CA LYS A 183 21.97 5.83 -12.91
C LYS A 183 21.74 4.59 -13.78
N ASN A 184 21.54 3.44 -13.19
CA ASN A 184 21.26 2.18 -13.86
C ASN A 184 19.74 1.96 -14.09
N VAL A 185 18.88 2.91 -13.74
CA VAL A 185 17.41 2.81 -13.87
C VAL A 185 16.97 3.44 -15.18
N PRO A 186 16.57 2.64 -16.19
CA PRO A 186 16.13 3.17 -17.48
C PRO A 186 14.70 3.70 -17.49
N VAL A 187 13.84 3.21 -16.56
CA VAL A 187 12.41 3.54 -16.49
C VAL A 187 11.99 3.76 -15.05
N LEU A 188 11.25 4.82 -14.78
CA LEU A 188 10.65 5.13 -13.49
C LEU A 188 9.13 5.08 -13.60
N ASP A 189 8.55 3.92 -13.32
CA ASP A 189 7.09 3.75 -13.31
C ASP A 189 6.44 4.50 -12.14
N THR A 190 5.14 4.81 -12.25
CA THR A 190 4.42 5.60 -11.25
C THR A 190 4.15 4.85 -9.94
N GLY A 191 4.22 3.51 -9.95
CA GLY A 191 3.93 2.65 -8.79
C GLY A 191 4.60 1.29 -8.90
N ALA A 192 4.53 0.51 -7.82
CA ALA A 192 5.16 -0.81 -7.72
C ALA A 192 4.66 -1.78 -8.80
N ARG A 193 3.34 -1.89 -9.00
CA ARG A 193 2.77 -2.77 -10.02
C ARG A 193 3.20 -2.39 -11.43
N GLY A 194 3.38 -1.09 -11.73
CA GLY A 194 3.94 -0.64 -13.00
C GLY A 194 5.35 -1.19 -13.22
N SER A 195 6.21 -1.12 -12.21
CA SER A 195 7.57 -1.68 -12.29
C SER A 195 7.57 -3.20 -12.40
N THR A 196 6.70 -3.89 -11.68
CA THR A 196 6.50 -5.34 -11.86
C THR A 196 6.09 -5.67 -13.30
N THR A 197 5.15 -4.94 -13.88
CA THR A 197 4.73 -5.11 -15.28
C THR A 197 5.88 -4.82 -16.25
N THR A 198 6.65 -3.75 -16.04
CA THR A 198 7.80 -3.39 -16.87
C THR A 198 8.86 -4.49 -16.85
N PHE A 199 9.15 -5.04 -15.67
CA PHE A 199 10.12 -6.12 -15.53
C PHE A 199 9.57 -7.46 -16.07
N VAL A 200 8.41 -7.91 -15.59
CA VAL A 200 7.87 -9.24 -15.87
C VAL A 200 7.33 -9.36 -17.30
N GLN A 201 6.43 -8.45 -17.71
CA GLN A 201 5.69 -8.58 -18.96
C GLN A 201 6.40 -7.93 -20.14
N ARG A 202 7.08 -6.79 -19.93
CA ARG A 202 7.79 -6.09 -21.00
C ARG A 202 9.22 -6.57 -21.17
N GLY A 203 9.74 -7.40 -20.27
CA GLY A 203 11.10 -7.96 -20.35
C GLY A 203 12.21 -6.95 -20.13
N ILE A 204 11.95 -5.76 -19.57
CA ILE A 204 12.94 -4.69 -19.40
C ILE A 204 13.63 -4.85 -18.04
N GLY A 205 14.96 -4.71 -18.03
CA GLY A 205 15.80 -4.75 -16.83
C GLY A 205 16.35 -6.13 -16.50
N ASP A 206 17.41 -6.14 -15.73
CA ASP A 206 18.09 -7.35 -15.22
C ASP A 206 17.62 -7.70 -13.81
N VAL A 207 17.25 -6.70 -13.01
CA VAL A 207 16.79 -6.82 -11.64
C VAL A 207 15.68 -5.81 -11.34
N LEU A 208 14.64 -6.26 -10.64
CA LEU A 208 13.60 -5.41 -10.06
C LEU A 208 13.81 -5.32 -8.54
N ILE A 209 13.91 -4.12 -8.02
CA ILE A 209 13.80 -3.87 -6.57
C ILE A 209 12.31 -3.85 -6.22
N SER A 210 11.86 -4.81 -5.43
CA SER A 210 10.45 -5.11 -5.27
C SER A 210 10.04 -5.28 -3.81
N TRP A 211 8.76 -5.06 -3.55
CA TRP A 211 8.10 -5.62 -2.40
C TRP A 211 8.15 -7.14 -2.44
N GLU A 212 8.30 -7.78 -1.29
CA GLU A 212 8.34 -9.24 -1.18
C GLU A 212 7.07 -9.89 -1.76
N ASN A 213 5.88 -9.37 -1.45
CA ASN A 213 4.63 -9.91 -1.98
C ASN A 213 4.49 -9.76 -3.52
N GLU A 214 4.97 -8.66 -4.10
CA GLU A 214 5.02 -8.49 -5.56
C GLU A 214 6.00 -9.48 -6.21
N ALA A 215 7.11 -9.79 -5.53
CA ALA A 215 8.05 -10.79 -6.01
C ALA A 215 7.45 -12.19 -5.97
N PHE A 216 6.72 -12.55 -4.92
CA PHE A 216 5.97 -13.82 -4.85
C PHE A 216 4.88 -13.90 -5.92
N LEU A 217 4.12 -12.83 -6.14
CA LEU A 217 3.15 -12.75 -7.21
C LEU A 217 3.81 -13.02 -8.58
N ALA A 218 4.97 -12.41 -8.82
CA ALA A 218 5.70 -12.58 -10.07
C ALA A 218 6.15 -14.04 -10.29
N VAL A 219 6.71 -14.69 -9.27
CA VAL A 219 7.23 -16.08 -9.43
C VAL A 219 6.12 -17.13 -9.43
N ASN A 220 4.98 -16.86 -8.80
CA ASN A 220 3.90 -17.84 -8.69
C ASN A 220 2.85 -17.71 -9.81
N GLU A 221 2.54 -16.49 -10.23
CA GLU A 221 1.38 -16.21 -11.07
C GLU A 221 1.71 -15.52 -12.39
N LEU A 222 2.60 -14.51 -12.37
CA LEU A 222 2.83 -13.69 -13.56
C LEU A 222 3.86 -14.29 -14.52
N GLY A 223 4.79 -15.11 -14.03
CA GLY A 223 5.82 -15.74 -14.81
C GLY A 223 6.44 -16.92 -14.07
N PRO A 224 5.65 -18.01 -13.84
CA PRO A 224 6.19 -19.22 -13.23
C PRO A 224 7.47 -19.67 -13.92
N ASP A 225 8.47 -20.05 -13.14
CA ASP A 225 9.79 -20.52 -13.62
C ASP A 225 10.62 -19.52 -14.44
N GLN A 226 10.22 -18.26 -14.54
CA GLN A 226 10.96 -17.22 -15.28
C GLN A 226 11.81 -16.33 -14.40
N PHE A 227 11.60 -16.33 -13.09
CA PHE A 227 12.22 -15.42 -12.14
C PHE A 227 12.69 -16.13 -10.88
N GLU A 228 13.63 -15.49 -10.18
CA GLU A 228 14.13 -15.91 -8.87
C GLU A 228 14.14 -14.72 -7.93
N ILE A 229 13.83 -14.99 -6.65
CA ILE A 229 13.91 -13.98 -5.59
C ILE A 229 15.29 -14.04 -4.97
N VAL A 230 15.96 -12.89 -4.88
CA VAL A 230 17.22 -12.70 -4.16
C VAL A 230 16.95 -11.82 -2.93
N VAL A 231 17.25 -12.35 -1.76
CA VAL A 231 17.14 -11.60 -0.50
C VAL A 231 18.48 -10.92 -0.24
N PRO A 232 18.52 -9.57 -0.18
CA PRO A 232 19.79 -8.85 0.09
C PRO A 232 20.24 -9.05 1.54
N SER A 233 21.53 -8.82 1.79
CA SER A 233 22.14 -8.97 3.14
C SER A 233 21.55 -8.03 4.19
N LEU A 234 20.93 -6.93 3.75
CA LEU A 234 20.20 -5.98 4.57
C LEU A 234 19.01 -5.45 3.79
N SER A 235 17.86 -5.41 4.44
CA SER A 235 16.65 -4.80 3.90
C SER A 235 16.02 -3.88 4.95
N ILE A 236 14.75 -3.55 4.79
CA ILE A 236 14.02 -2.65 5.67
C ILE A 236 12.69 -3.28 6.06
N LEU A 237 12.31 -3.16 7.33
CA LEU A 237 10.97 -3.51 7.78
C LEU A 237 10.01 -2.39 7.36
N ALA A 238 9.07 -2.73 6.53
CA ALA A 238 8.00 -1.83 6.12
C ALA A 238 6.70 -2.19 6.85
N GLU A 239 6.05 -1.18 7.40
CA GLU A 239 4.80 -1.28 8.17
C GLU A 239 3.73 -0.39 7.51
N PRO A 240 3.11 -0.85 6.41
CA PRO A 240 2.12 -0.06 5.69
C PRO A 240 0.84 0.15 6.51
N PRO A 241 0.46 1.40 6.78
CA PRO A 241 -0.68 1.70 7.64
C PRO A 241 -2.00 1.78 6.89
N VAL A 242 -3.09 1.60 7.65
CA VAL A 242 -4.48 1.82 7.24
C VAL A 242 -5.18 2.73 8.23
N THR A 243 -6.03 3.63 7.74
CA THR A 243 -6.90 4.43 8.61
C THR A 243 -8.16 4.89 7.89
N VAL A 244 -9.18 5.21 8.70
CA VAL A 244 -10.42 5.86 8.24
C VAL A 244 -10.17 7.36 8.07
N VAL A 245 -10.68 7.95 7.00
CA VAL A 245 -10.70 9.38 6.74
C VAL A 245 -12.00 9.96 7.31
N ASP A 246 -12.00 10.35 8.57
CA ASP A 246 -13.18 10.72 9.36
C ASP A 246 -14.08 11.75 8.68
N GLY A 247 -13.48 12.79 8.10
CA GLY A 247 -14.23 13.86 7.44
C GLY A 247 -15.04 13.41 6.22
N ASN A 248 -14.71 12.24 5.63
CA ASN A 248 -15.46 11.66 4.53
C ASN A 248 -16.43 10.58 5.03
N ALA A 249 -15.96 9.66 5.87
CA ALA A 249 -16.77 8.54 6.40
C ALA A 249 -17.96 9.01 7.25
N LYS A 250 -17.79 10.07 8.06
CA LYS A 250 -18.90 10.70 8.84
C LYS A 250 -20.03 11.20 7.96
N ARG A 251 -19.73 11.74 6.80
CA ARG A 251 -20.77 12.24 5.88
C ARG A 251 -21.63 11.12 5.30
N LYS A 252 -21.15 9.88 5.35
CA LYS A 252 -21.84 8.69 4.87
C LYS A 252 -22.49 7.89 6.00
N ASN A 253 -22.45 8.36 7.25
CA ASN A 253 -22.85 7.62 8.45
C ASN A 253 -22.15 6.25 8.56
N ALA A 254 -20.92 6.17 8.09
CA ALA A 254 -20.14 4.93 8.05
C ALA A 254 -19.22 4.75 9.27
N ILE A 255 -19.27 5.69 10.22
CA ILE A 255 -18.64 5.65 11.56
C ILE A 255 -19.48 6.42 12.57
#